data_5568c42533e6341d36352b4616fd5f2b
#
_entry.id   5568c42533e6341d36352b4616fd5f2b
#
_cell.length_a   1.000
_cell.length_b   1.000
_cell.length_c   1.000
_cell.angle_alpha   90.00
_cell.angle_beta   90.00
_cell.angle_gamma   90.00
#
_symmetry.space_group_name_H-M   'P 1'
#
loop_
_entity.id
_entity.type
_entity.pdbx_description
1 polymer ?
#
loop_
_entity_poly.entity_id
_entity_poly.type
_entity_poly.pdbx_seq_one_letter_code
_entity_poly.pdbx_strand_id
1 'polypeptide(L)'
;MATTKQSPLKTLNTLLAPGAPLASEDLAAMGISADLAVHYVRAGWLTRLARGVFCRPNDPPALHPCLLLLQRKLEGLHVGGRSALDWHGLRQYVAQQPMLQLYGWTAGHLPSWFTDRFPAEYHRKRLFDERPETLLHVGPFEQRSRAAQVSAPERGLLELLSEVGVRQSLQEAGELVESTYSLRADVLRELLERCTSVKTVRLCLLLGQKGSLPWISKLDPATLPKGSDRPWVSRSAEGLLVLKP
;
A
#
# COMPACT_ATOMS: atom_id res chain seq x y z
N MET A 1 -1.33 -23.09 -43.16
CA MET A 1 -0.77 -21.78 -42.76
C MET A 1 0.18 -22.00 -41.59
N ALA A 2 1.48 -21.84 -41.81
CA ALA A 2 2.49 -22.05 -40.77
C ALA A 2 2.45 -20.86 -39.79
N THR A 3 2.01 -21.10 -38.58
CA THR A 3 2.07 -20.13 -37.48
C THR A 3 3.53 -19.91 -37.14
N THR A 4 4.13 -18.81 -37.57
CA THR A 4 5.50 -18.44 -37.25
C THR A 4 5.60 -18.29 -35.75
N LYS A 5 6.19 -19.27 -35.05
CA LYS A 5 6.45 -19.25 -33.62
C LYS A 5 7.39 -18.10 -33.37
N GLN A 6 6.86 -16.97 -32.87
CA GLN A 6 7.69 -15.81 -32.54
C GLN A 6 8.76 -16.22 -31.51
N SER A 7 9.99 -15.79 -31.73
CA SER A 7 11.08 -16.04 -30.80
C SER A 7 10.69 -15.53 -29.41
N PRO A 8 10.89 -16.33 -28.32
CA PRO A 8 10.54 -15.92 -26.95
C PRO A 8 11.15 -14.56 -26.56
N LEU A 9 12.32 -14.22 -27.06
CA LEU A 9 12.96 -12.92 -26.89
C LEU A 9 12.22 -11.78 -27.56
N LYS A 10 11.63 -12.00 -28.75
CA LYS A 10 10.84 -10.99 -29.41
C LYS A 10 9.55 -10.72 -28.64
N THR A 11 8.92 -11.78 -28.13
CA THR A 11 7.75 -11.71 -27.25
C THR A 11 8.07 -10.94 -25.96
N LEU A 12 9.22 -11.23 -25.34
CA LEU A 12 9.70 -10.54 -24.13
C LEU A 12 9.87 -9.02 -24.36
N ASN A 13 10.45 -8.63 -25.48
CA ASN A 13 10.68 -7.22 -25.80
C ASN A 13 9.40 -6.46 -26.18
N THR A 14 8.40 -7.17 -26.74
CA THR A 14 7.17 -6.53 -27.24
C THR A 14 6.09 -6.42 -26.17
N LEU A 15 6.00 -7.39 -25.24
CA LEU A 15 4.92 -7.47 -24.26
C LEU A 15 5.24 -6.80 -22.92
N LEU A 16 6.50 -6.52 -22.62
CA LEU A 16 6.89 -5.92 -21.34
C LEU A 16 6.78 -4.42 -21.36
N ALA A 17 6.06 -3.89 -20.39
CA ALA A 17 6.10 -2.46 -20.10
C ALA A 17 7.52 -2.05 -19.66
N PRO A 18 7.97 -0.82 -19.96
CA PRO A 18 9.24 -0.30 -19.47
C PRO A 18 9.33 -0.41 -17.94
N GLY A 19 10.50 -0.81 -17.45
CA GLY A 19 10.77 -0.97 -16.01
C GLY A 19 10.01 -2.11 -15.32
N ALA A 20 9.39 -3.03 -16.09
CA ALA A 20 8.64 -4.14 -15.51
C ALA A 20 9.57 -5.30 -15.10
N PRO A 21 9.58 -5.71 -13.82
CA PRO A 21 10.21 -6.92 -13.39
C PRO A 21 9.38 -8.14 -13.82
N LEU A 22 10.04 -9.27 -14.00
CA LEU A 22 9.48 -10.54 -14.40
C LEU A 22 9.72 -11.59 -13.32
N ALA A 23 8.70 -12.33 -12.98
CA ALA A 23 8.89 -13.54 -12.19
C ALA A 23 9.23 -14.75 -13.08
N SER A 24 9.77 -15.80 -12.50
CA SER A 24 10.04 -17.07 -13.22
C SER A 24 8.77 -17.62 -13.87
N GLU A 25 7.61 -17.43 -13.24
CA GLU A 25 6.32 -17.86 -13.75
C GLU A 25 5.93 -17.11 -15.04
N ASP A 26 6.25 -15.79 -15.10
CA ASP A 26 6.02 -14.97 -16.29
C ASP A 26 6.91 -15.45 -17.45
N LEU A 27 8.18 -15.78 -17.16
CA LEU A 27 9.09 -16.34 -18.16
C LEU A 27 8.61 -17.70 -18.65
N ALA A 28 8.16 -18.57 -17.76
CA ALA A 28 7.63 -19.88 -18.12
C ALA A 28 6.38 -19.77 -19.02
N ALA A 29 5.49 -18.84 -18.71
CA ALA A 29 4.31 -18.56 -19.55
C ALA A 29 4.67 -18.08 -20.98
N MET A 30 5.87 -17.46 -21.13
CA MET A 30 6.42 -17.07 -22.45
C MET A 30 7.22 -18.19 -23.13
N GLY A 31 7.28 -19.40 -22.54
CA GLY A 31 8.04 -20.54 -23.07
C GLY A 31 9.54 -20.47 -22.75
N ILE A 32 9.95 -19.66 -21.78
CA ILE A 32 11.34 -19.54 -21.33
C ILE A 32 11.51 -20.41 -20.06
N SER A 33 12.17 -21.57 -20.21
CA SER A 33 12.50 -22.45 -19.08
C SER A 33 13.50 -21.81 -18.13
N ALA A 34 13.64 -22.38 -16.93
CA ALA A 34 14.62 -21.91 -15.95
C ALA A 34 16.06 -21.93 -16.50
N ASP A 35 16.44 -22.99 -17.21
CA ASP A 35 17.77 -23.12 -17.82
C ASP A 35 17.96 -22.09 -18.93
N LEU A 36 16.94 -21.86 -19.75
CA LEU A 36 16.98 -20.83 -20.79
C LEU A 36 17.08 -19.41 -20.18
N ALA A 37 16.39 -19.16 -19.06
CA ALA A 37 16.52 -17.90 -18.34
C ALA A 37 17.95 -17.68 -17.81
N VAL A 38 18.61 -18.73 -17.28
CA VAL A 38 20.02 -18.67 -16.87
C VAL A 38 20.93 -18.39 -18.07
N HIS A 39 20.68 -19.01 -19.20
CA HIS A 39 21.40 -18.74 -20.44
C HIS A 39 21.24 -17.27 -20.87
N TYR A 40 20.00 -16.73 -20.83
CA TYR A 40 19.73 -15.34 -21.18
C TYR A 40 20.40 -14.33 -20.25
N VAL A 41 20.52 -14.66 -18.96
CA VAL A 41 21.27 -13.83 -18.01
C VAL A 41 22.76 -13.83 -18.36
N ARG A 42 23.35 -15.01 -18.68
CA ARG A 42 24.77 -15.12 -19.09
C ARG A 42 25.03 -14.40 -20.40
N ALA A 43 24.10 -14.45 -21.34
CA ALA A 43 24.19 -13.78 -22.63
C ALA A 43 23.88 -12.27 -22.56
N GLY A 44 23.56 -11.72 -21.40
CA GLY A 44 23.23 -10.29 -21.21
C GLY A 44 21.87 -9.86 -21.74
N TRP A 45 20.97 -10.82 -22.03
CA TRP A 45 19.60 -10.53 -22.52
C TRP A 45 18.57 -10.37 -21.39
N LEU A 46 18.93 -10.81 -20.18
CA LEU A 46 18.20 -10.57 -18.94
C LEU A 46 19.18 -10.16 -17.85
N THR A 47 18.69 -9.34 -16.93
CA THR A 47 19.36 -9.04 -15.67
C THR A 47 18.59 -9.70 -14.53
N ARG A 48 19.32 -10.42 -13.67
CA ARG A 48 18.72 -11.07 -12.49
C ARG A 48 18.71 -10.09 -11.32
N LEU A 49 17.53 -9.75 -10.81
CA LEU A 49 17.36 -8.91 -9.62
C LEU A 49 17.46 -9.72 -8.32
N ALA A 50 16.85 -10.91 -8.32
CA ALA A 50 16.87 -11.86 -7.21
C ALA A 50 16.58 -13.27 -7.73
N ARG A 51 16.56 -14.27 -6.83
CA ARG A 51 16.14 -15.62 -7.19
C ARG A 51 14.70 -15.59 -7.72
N GLY A 52 14.52 -15.97 -8.98
CA GLY A 52 13.21 -16.00 -9.63
C GLY A 52 12.63 -14.64 -10.03
N VAL A 53 13.45 -13.58 -9.99
CA VAL A 53 13.04 -12.23 -10.42
C VAL A 53 14.09 -11.66 -11.38
N PHE A 54 13.61 -11.19 -12.52
CA PHE A 54 14.45 -10.70 -13.61
C PHE A 54 13.93 -9.36 -14.14
N CYS A 55 14.75 -8.64 -14.90
CA CYS A 55 14.32 -7.48 -15.68
C CYS A 55 15.08 -7.46 -17.02
N ARG A 56 14.66 -6.56 -17.91
CA ARG A 56 15.43 -6.32 -19.13
C ARG A 56 16.76 -5.63 -18.79
N PRO A 57 17.85 -5.92 -19.51
CA PRO A 57 19.08 -5.18 -19.37
C PRO A 57 18.86 -3.70 -19.77
N ASN A 58 19.54 -2.80 -19.10
CA ASN A 58 19.43 -1.34 -19.32
C ASN A 58 18.02 -0.73 -19.15
N ASP A 59 17.10 -1.49 -18.55
CA ASP A 59 15.74 -1.06 -18.27
C ASP A 59 15.48 -1.17 -16.75
N PRO A 60 15.88 -0.16 -15.98
CA PRO A 60 15.83 -0.22 -14.53
C PRO A 60 14.38 -0.38 -14.04
N PRO A 61 14.13 -1.26 -13.06
CA PRO A 61 12.81 -1.47 -12.51
C PRO A 61 12.15 -0.16 -12.05
N ALA A 62 10.90 0.05 -12.46
CA ALA A 62 10.09 1.20 -12.05
C ALA A 62 9.15 0.83 -10.89
N LEU A 63 8.79 1.80 -10.05
CA LEU A 63 8.04 1.56 -8.82
C LEU A 63 6.71 0.84 -9.06
N HIS A 64 5.84 1.39 -9.92
CA HIS A 64 4.51 0.80 -10.15
C HIS A 64 4.56 -0.63 -10.69
N PRO A 65 5.36 -0.98 -11.72
CA PRO A 65 5.50 -2.37 -12.15
C PRO A 65 6.05 -3.30 -11.06
N CYS A 66 6.96 -2.81 -10.21
CA CYS A 66 7.47 -3.60 -9.09
C CYS A 66 6.39 -3.88 -8.06
N LEU A 67 5.56 -2.88 -7.72
CA LEU A 67 4.42 -3.06 -6.83
C LEU A 67 3.42 -4.06 -7.39
N LEU A 68 3.10 -4.02 -8.69
CA LEU A 68 2.23 -5.02 -9.32
C LEU A 68 2.75 -6.45 -9.18
N LEU A 69 4.06 -6.66 -9.31
CA LEU A 69 4.66 -7.97 -9.08
C LEU A 69 4.54 -8.41 -7.62
N LEU A 70 4.79 -7.50 -6.68
CA LEU A 70 4.66 -7.78 -5.24
C LEU A 70 3.20 -8.06 -4.85
N GLN A 71 2.24 -7.32 -5.39
CA GLN A 71 0.81 -7.49 -5.14
C GLN A 71 0.26 -8.84 -5.59
N ARG A 72 0.88 -9.45 -6.59
CA ARG A 72 0.57 -10.84 -7.00
C ARG A 72 1.09 -11.90 -6.02
N LYS A 73 2.13 -11.55 -5.22
CA LYS A 73 2.83 -12.51 -4.34
C LYS A 73 2.49 -12.33 -2.86
N LEU A 74 2.09 -11.12 -2.47
CA LEU A 74 1.80 -10.77 -1.08
C LEU A 74 0.31 -10.43 -0.95
N GLU A 75 -0.38 -11.27 -0.21
CA GLU A 75 -1.82 -11.19 -0.02
C GLU A 75 -2.24 -9.85 0.60
N GLY A 76 -3.19 -9.17 -0.05
CA GLY A 76 -3.71 -7.90 0.40
C GLY A 76 -2.73 -6.73 0.31
N LEU A 77 -1.59 -6.88 -0.40
CA LEU A 77 -0.59 -5.81 -0.51
C LEU A 77 -1.15 -4.60 -1.27
N HIS A 78 -1.00 -3.43 -0.67
CA HIS A 78 -1.34 -2.15 -1.30
C HIS A 78 -0.51 -1.01 -0.71
N VAL A 79 -0.46 0.11 -1.42
CA VAL A 79 0.08 1.37 -0.90
C VAL A 79 -0.96 1.97 0.02
N GLY A 80 -0.59 2.26 1.27
CA GLY A 80 -1.52 2.73 2.29
C GLY A 80 -0.95 3.86 3.15
N GLY A 81 -1.68 4.20 4.20
CA GLY A 81 -1.27 5.19 5.19
C GLY A 81 -0.87 6.52 4.59
N ARG A 82 0.23 7.10 5.09
CA ARG A 82 0.77 8.39 4.61
C ARG A 82 1.04 8.37 3.10
N SER A 83 1.59 7.27 2.56
CA SER A 83 1.90 7.19 1.14
C SER A 83 0.67 7.25 0.25
N ALA A 84 -0.44 6.63 0.66
CA ALA A 84 -1.70 6.76 -0.07
C ALA A 84 -2.23 8.19 -0.04
N LEU A 85 -2.19 8.86 1.13
CA LEU A 85 -2.58 10.26 1.26
C LEU A 85 -1.73 11.16 0.37
N ASP A 86 -0.41 10.97 0.37
CA ASP A 86 0.53 11.70 -0.47
C ASP A 86 0.24 11.52 -1.97
N TRP A 87 -0.05 10.30 -2.40
CA TRP A 87 -0.37 10.01 -3.80
C TRP A 87 -1.70 10.64 -4.24
N HIS A 88 -2.64 10.80 -3.31
CA HIS A 88 -3.90 11.52 -3.55
C HIS A 88 -3.80 13.04 -3.37
N GLY A 89 -2.59 13.57 -3.14
CA GLY A 89 -2.36 15.00 -3.03
C GLY A 89 -2.62 15.61 -1.64
N LEU A 90 -2.92 14.79 -0.65
CA LEU A 90 -3.12 15.20 0.76
C LEU A 90 -1.76 15.20 1.48
N ARG A 91 -0.99 16.28 1.29
CA ARG A 91 0.37 16.43 1.84
C ARG A 91 0.46 17.65 2.75
N GLN A 92 1.27 17.56 3.82
CA GLN A 92 1.70 18.74 4.59
C GLN A 92 3.15 19.12 4.32
N TYR A 93 4.03 18.13 4.17
CA TYR A 93 5.46 18.36 3.93
C TYR A 93 6.00 17.38 2.88
N VAL A 94 6.90 17.90 2.04
CA VAL A 94 7.65 17.06 1.09
C VAL A 94 8.89 16.53 1.82
N ALA A 95 8.88 15.26 2.20
CA ALA A 95 10.08 14.62 2.72
C ALA A 95 11.13 14.49 1.60
N GLN A 96 12.41 14.72 1.92
CA GLN A 96 13.50 14.59 0.94
C GLN A 96 13.62 13.15 0.41
N GLN A 97 13.30 12.15 1.22
CA GLN A 97 13.22 10.74 0.83
C GLN A 97 11.99 10.12 1.49
N PRO A 98 10.84 10.13 0.81
CA PRO A 98 9.62 9.55 1.37
C PRO A 98 9.76 8.02 1.47
N MET A 99 9.61 7.50 2.68
CA MET A 99 9.51 6.07 2.93
C MET A 99 8.12 5.58 2.46
N LEU A 100 8.10 4.66 1.50
CA LEU A 100 6.84 4.12 0.98
C LEU A 100 6.19 3.20 2.03
N GLN A 101 4.95 3.49 2.40
CA GLN A 101 4.18 2.65 3.32
C GLN A 101 3.33 1.64 2.56
N LEU A 102 3.61 0.37 2.80
CA LEU A 102 2.89 -0.75 2.21
C LEU A 102 2.17 -1.54 3.30
N TYR A 103 0.92 -1.85 3.08
CA TYR A 103 0.08 -2.65 3.97
C TYR A 103 -0.24 -3.98 3.32
N GLY A 104 -0.42 -5.02 4.12
CA GLY A 104 -0.76 -6.35 3.63
C GLY A 104 -1.00 -7.36 4.75
N TRP A 105 -1.32 -8.59 4.38
CA TRP A 105 -1.71 -9.65 5.31
C TRP A 105 -0.67 -10.75 5.46
N THR A 106 0.17 -10.95 4.45
CA THR A 106 1.23 -11.96 4.46
C THR A 106 2.27 -11.67 5.53
N ALA A 107 2.67 -12.68 6.29
CA ALA A 107 3.81 -12.56 7.21
C ALA A 107 5.13 -12.51 6.42
N GLY A 108 6.08 -11.69 6.86
CA GLY A 108 7.40 -11.61 6.25
C GLY A 108 7.88 -10.19 6.04
N HIS A 109 8.87 -10.07 5.16
CA HIS A 109 9.51 -8.80 4.81
C HIS A 109 9.42 -8.56 3.31
N LEU A 110 9.51 -7.30 2.91
CA LEU A 110 9.68 -6.95 1.52
C LEU A 110 11.04 -7.48 1.02
N PRO A 111 11.12 -7.97 -0.23
CA PRO A 111 12.37 -8.48 -0.76
C PRO A 111 13.39 -7.36 -0.97
N SER A 112 14.68 -7.64 -0.70
CA SER A 112 15.78 -6.67 -0.81
C SER A 112 15.91 -6.05 -2.20
N TRP A 113 15.68 -6.82 -3.28
CA TRP A 113 15.71 -6.29 -4.64
C TRP A 113 14.73 -5.11 -4.87
N PHE A 114 13.67 -5.03 -4.04
CA PHE A 114 12.70 -3.92 -4.07
C PHE A 114 13.14 -2.80 -3.12
N THR A 115 13.44 -3.13 -1.84
CA THR A 115 13.74 -2.12 -0.80
C THR A 115 15.05 -1.39 -1.02
N ASP A 116 16.05 -2.02 -1.64
CA ASP A 116 17.34 -1.40 -1.99
C ASP A 116 17.15 -0.29 -3.04
N ARG A 117 16.07 -0.36 -3.81
CA ARG A 117 15.76 0.62 -4.85
C ARG A 117 14.67 1.60 -4.45
N PHE A 118 13.67 1.13 -3.72
CA PHE A 118 12.52 1.89 -3.26
C PHE A 118 12.43 1.74 -1.75
N PRO A 119 12.96 2.71 -0.97
CA PRO A 119 12.83 2.67 0.49
C PRO A 119 11.37 2.51 0.89
N ALA A 120 11.06 1.44 1.62
CA ALA A 120 9.69 1.08 1.95
C ALA A 120 9.59 0.38 3.30
N GLU A 121 8.51 0.65 4.01
CA GLU A 121 8.09 -0.07 5.22
C GLU A 121 6.89 -0.95 4.92
N TYR A 122 6.87 -2.15 5.51
CA TYR A 122 5.77 -3.07 5.39
C TYR A 122 5.02 -3.21 6.72
N HIS A 123 3.73 -2.95 6.67
CA HIS A 123 2.81 -3.03 7.80
C HIS A 123 1.90 -4.26 7.62
N ARG A 124 2.20 -5.34 8.35
CA ARG A 124 1.28 -6.47 8.42
C ARG A 124 0.11 -6.12 9.33
N LYS A 125 -1.02 -5.77 8.74
CA LYS A 125 -2.17 -5.30 9.51
C LYS A 125 -3.49 -5.68 8.84
N ARG A 126 -4.44 -6.17 9.65
CA ARG A 126 -5.85 -6.37 9.29
C ARG A 126 -6.66 -5.36 10.09
N LEU A 127 -6.84 -4.18 9.53
CA LEU A 127 -7.49 -3.07 10.22
C LEU A 127 -9.00 -3.12 10.08
N PHE A 128 -9.50 -3.79 9.05
CA PHE A 128 -10.92 -3.85 8.73
C PHE A 128 -11.41 -5.30 8.69
N ASP A 129 -12.71 -5.49 8.94
CA ASP A 129 -13.39 -6.75 8.69
C ASP A 129 -13.66 -6.88 7.18
N GLU A 130 -12.71 -7.51 6.50
CA GLU A 130 -12.66 -7.68 5.04
C GLU A 130 -11.86 -8.93 4.65
N ARG A 131 -11.86 -9.25 3.36
CA ARG A 131 -11.06 -10.35 2.79
C ARG A 131 -9.94 -9.80 1.91
N PRO A 132 -8.80 -10.52 1.79
CA PRO A 132 -7.66 -10.04 1.01
C PRO A 132 -7.97 -9.90 -0.50
N GLU A 133 -8.95 -10.67 -1.00
CA GLU A 133 -9.39 -10.61 -2.41
C GLU A 133 -10.31 -9.42 -2.69
N THR A 134 -10.94 -8.87 -1.64
CA THR A 134 -11.93 -7.80 -1.73
C THR A 134 -11.67 -6.73 -0.67
N LEU A 135 -10.54 -6.06 -0.79
CA LEU A 135 -10.18 -4.98 0.13
C LEU A 135 -11.12 -3.79 -0.05
N LEU A 136 -11.65 -3.29 1.07
CA LEU A 136 -12.51 -2.12 1.07
C LEU A 136 -11.74 -0.87 0.66
N HIS A 137 -12.25 -0.16 -0.35
CA HIS A 137 -11.68 1.11 -0.82
C HIS A 137 -10.17 1.06 -1.12
N VAL A 138 -9.72 -0.06 -1.68
CA VAL A 138 -8.42 -0.21 -2.34
C VAL A 138 -8.66 -0.44 -3.82
N GLY A 139 -7.97 0.32 -4.65
CA GLY A 139 -8.14 0.24 -6.10
C GLY A 139 -6.89 0.65 -6.86
N PRO A 140 -6.92 0.51 -8.20
CA PRO A 140 -5.81 0.93 -9.03
C PRO A 140 -5.62 2.44 -8.98
N PHE A 141 -4.40 2.89 -8.77
CA PHE A 141 -4.07 4.31 -8.79
C PHE A 141 -4.37 4.93 -10.16
N GLU A 142 -5.04 6.09 -10.18
CA GLU A 142 -5.44 6.81 -11.42
C GLU A 142 -6.31 5.98 -12.40
N GLN A 143 -7.01 4.96 -11.96
CA GLN A 143 -7.89 4.10 -12.77
C GLN A 143 -7.20 3.49 -14.02
N ARG A 144 -5.87 3.36 -14.01
CA ARG A 144 -5.12 2.72 -15.09
C ARG A 144 -5.19 1.20 -14.93
N SER A 145 -5.40 0.49 -16.03
CA SER A 145 -5.56 -0.99 -16.04
C SER A 145 -4.35 -1.79 -15.51
N ARG A 146 -3.20 -1.15 -15.37
CA ARG A 146 -1.95 -1.71 -14.83
C ARG A 146 -1.32 -0.76 -13.82
N ALA A 147 -2.12 -0.25 -12.89
CA ALA A 147 -1.64 0.59 -11.80
C ALA A 147 -1.56 -0.21 -10.50
N ALA A 148 -0.63 0.19 -9.64
CA ALA A 148 -0.52 -0.37 -8.30
C ALA A 148 -1.81 -0.12 -7.51
N GLN A 149 -2.19 -1.09 -6.66
CA GLN A 149 -3.32 -0.96 -5.75
C GLN A 149 -2.97 0.02 -4.63
N VAL A 150 -3.84 0.97 -4.39
CA VAL A 150 -3.66 2.05 -3.42
C VAL A 150 -4.92 2.24 -2.61
N SER A 151 -4.80 2.51 -1.33
CA SER A 151 -5.91 2.90 -0.46
C SER A 151 -6.54 4.20 -0.94
N ALA A 152 -7.87 4.27 -0.92
CA ALA A 152 -8.56 5.55 -1.01
C ALA A 152 -8.13 6.47 0.15
N PRO A 153 -8.27 7.80 0.03
CA PRO A 153 -7.83 8.74 1.08
C PRO A 153 -8.39 8.43 2.46
N GLU A 154 -9.66 8.06 2.54
CA GLU A 154 -10.35 7.73 3.80
C GLU A 154 -9.73 6.52 4.48
N ARG A 155 -9.42 5.48 3.70
CA ARG A 155 -8.72 4.29 4.20
C ARG A 155 -7.29 4.61 4.59
N GLY A 156 -6.55 5.33 3.76
CA GLY A 156 -5.18 5.78 4.04
C GLY A 156 -5.08 6.57 5.34
N LEU A 157 -6.07 7.42 5.63
CA LEU A 157 -6.16 8.10 6.91
C LEU A 157 -6.28 7.12 8.09
N LEU A 158 -7.19 6.16 8.03
CA LEU A 158 -7.39 5.21 9.13
C LEU A 158 -6.16 4.29 9.32
N GLU A 159 -5.52 3.89 8.24
CA GLU A 159 -4.26 3.14 8.27
C GLU A 159 -3.16 3.94 8.96
N LEU A 160 -2.98 5.22 8.61
CA LEU A 160 -2.04 6.13 9.27
C LEU A 160 -2.36 6.26 10.77
N LEU A 161 -3.62 6.52 11.13
CA LEU A 161 -4.04 6.64 12.53
C LEU A 161 -3.82 5.37 13.33
N SER A 162 -3.87 4.21 12.69
CA SER A 162 -3.58 2.92 13.32
C SER A 162 -2.13 2.79 13.80
N GLU A 163 -1.20 3.56 13.20
CA GLU A 163 0.23 3.56 13.54
C GLU A 163 0.59 4.60 14.63
N VAL A 164 -0.33 5.48 15.02
CA VAL A 164 -0.09 6.47 16.08
C VAL A 164 0.36 5.79 17.38
N GLY A 165 1.45 6.28 17.95
CA GLY A 165 2.07 5.74 19.16
C GLY A 165 2.94 4.49 18.93
N VAL A 166 3.10 4.04 17.67
CA VAL A 166 4.01 2.96 17.29
C VAL A 166 5.08 3.48 16.33
N ARG A 167 4.68 4.00 15.18
CA ARG A 167 5.56 4.53 14.12
C ARG A 167 5.18 5.95 13.68
N GLN A 168 4.00 6.40 14.06
CA GLN A 168 3.48 7.72 13.74
C GLN A 168 3.30 8.54 15.01
N SER A 169 3.76 9.78 15.04
CA SER A 169 3.50 10.68 16.15
C SER A 169 2.04 11.15 16.13
N LEU A 170 1.50 11.46 17.33
CA LEU A 170 0.15 12.01 17.43
C LEU A 170 0.09 13.42 16.84
N GLN A 171 1.15 14.21 17.02
CA GLN A 171 1.23 15.57 16.47
C GLN A 171 1.18 15.55 14.95
N GLU A 172 2.07 14.81 14.30
CA GLU A 172 2.09 14.70 12.82
C GLU A 172 0.78 14.13 12.26
N ALA A 173 0.17 13.14 12.96
CA ALA A 173 -1.13 12.62 12.56
C ALA A 173 -2.21 13.71 12.64
N GLY A 174 -2.21 14.53 13.69
CA GLY A 174 -3.13 15.66 13.84
C GLY A 174 -2.99 16.66 12.70
N GLU A 175 -1.77 17.05 12.40
CA GLU A 175 -1.45 17.96 11.31
C GLU A 175 -1.92 17.43 9.93
N LEU A 176 -1.72 16.14 9.64
CA LEU A 176 -2.22 15.51 8.41
C LEU A 176 -3.75 15.46 8.36
N VAL A 177 -4.40 15.16 9.48
CA VAL A 177 -5.87 15.16 9.58
C VAL A 177 -6.43 16.53 9.21
N GLU A 178 -5.80 17.63 9.62
CA GLU A 178 -6.23 18.99 9.28
C GLU A 178 -6.28 19.23 7.77
N SER A 179 -5.51 18.52 6.95
CA SER A 179 -5.55 18.62 5.50
C SER A 179 -6.68 17.81 4.83
N THR A 180 -7.46 17.02 5.60
CA THR A 180 -8.43 16.06 5.07
C THR A 180 -9.86 16.61 4.91
N TYR A 181 -10.03 17.86 4.50
CA TYR A 181 -11.35 18.50 4.33
C TYR A 181 -12.23 17.80 3.30
N SER A 182 -11.66 17.22 2.27
CA SER A 182 -12.35 16.68 1.11
C SER A 182 -12.73 15.20 1.22
N LEU A 183 -12.52 14.55 2.39
CA LEU A 183 -12.88 13.15 2.56
C LEU A 183 -14.38 12.92 2.44
N ARG A 184 -14.73 11.79 1.82
CA ARG A 184 -16.13 11.35 1.66
C ARG A 184 -16.61 10.73 2.96
N ALA A 185 -17.57 11.36 3.59
CA ALA A 185 -18.08 10.95 4.89
C ALA A 185 -18.78 9.58 4.87
N ASP A 186 -19.42 9.22 3.76
CA ASP A 186 -20.05 7.91 3.55
C ASP A 186 -19.01 6.78 3.51
N VAL A 187 -17.93 6.98 2.76
CA VAL A 187 -16.80 6.03 2.69
C VAL A 187 -16.11 5.89 4.05
N LEU A 188 -15.86 7.03 4.71
CA LEU A 188 -15.23 7.03 6.03
C LEU A 188 -16.10 6.32 7.07
N ARG A 189 -17.43 6.50 7.03
CA ARG A 189 -18.37 5.80 7.91
C ARG A 189 -18.34 4.30 7.67
N GLU A 190 -18.44 3.83 6.42
CA GLU A 190 -18.36 2.41 6.08
C GLU A 190 -17.07 1.76 6.62
N LEU A 191 -15.93 2.44 6.43
CA LEU A 191 -14.64 1.95 6.92
C LEU A 191 -14.57 1.94 8.45
N LEU A 192 -15.10 2.96 9.12
CA LEU A 192 -15.13 3.03 10.58
C LEU A 192 -16.02 1.94 11.20
N GLU A 193 -17.19 1.67 10.62
CA GLU A 193 -18.12 0.60 11.05
C GLU A 193 -17.44 -0.78 10.99
N ARG A 194 -16.57 -0.99 10.02
CA ARG A 194 -15.81 -2.24 9.84
C ARG A 194 -14.42 -2.23 10.48
N CYS A 195 -14.04 -1.13 11.15
CA CYS A 195 -12.72 -1.01 11.77
C CYS A 195 -12.63 -1.86 13.04
N THR A 196 -11.64 -2.73 13.11
CA THR A 196 -11.40 -3.63 14.25
C THR A 196 -10.60 -2.96 15.39
N SER A 197 -10.10 -1.73 15.17
CA SER A 197 -9.25 -1.00 16.11
C SER A 197 -10.00 0.13 16.80
N VAL A 198 -10.40 -0.09 18.06
CA VAL A 198 -11.00 0.95 18.91
C VAL A 198 -10.14 2.23 18.98
N LYS A 199 -8.81 2.07 19.08
CA LYS A 199 -7.86 3.19 19.06
C LYS A 199 -8.04 4.04 17.81
N THR A 200 -8.08 3.41 16.65
CA THR A 200 -8.18 4.11 15.37
C THR A 200 -9.51 4.86 15.22
N VAL A 201 -10.61 4.23 15.61
CA VAL A 201 -11.94 4.86 15.59
C VAL A 201 -11.95 6.10 16.48
N ARG A 202 -11.51 5.97 17.74
CA ARG A 202 -11.47 7.09 18.69
C ARG A 202 -10.54 8.21 18.24
N LEU A 203 -9.36 7.89 17.70
CA LEU A 203 -8.44 8.90 17.17
C LEU A 203 -9.05 9.66 15.99
N CYS A 204 -9.71 8.96 15.07
CA CYS A 204 -10.37 9.58 13.94
C CYS A 204 -11.43 10.59 14.40
N LEU A 205 -12.29 10.19 15.35
CA LEU A 205 -13.30 11.07 15.91
C LEU A 205 -12.70 12.27 16.64
N LEU A 206 -11.71 12.02 17.52
CA LEU A 206 -11.06 13.07 18.32
C LEU A 206 -10.37 14.12 17.44
N LEU A 207 -9.57 13.68 16.47
CA LEU A 207 -8.81 14.59 15.60
C LEU A 207 -9.73 15.29 14.60
N GLY A 208 -10.76 14.61 14.09
CA GLY A 208 -11.78 15.22 13.23
C GLY A 208 -12.58 16.31 13.94
N GLN A 209 -12.94 16.09 15.20
CA GLN A 209 -13.61 17.10 16.05
C GLN A 209 -12.69 18.28 16.36
N LYS A 210 -11.45 18.00 16.76
CA LYS A 210 -10.45 19.04 17.05
C LYS A 210 -10.18 19.95 15.84
N GLY A 211 -10.11 19.37 14.62
CA GLY A 211 -9.93 20.10 13.37
C GLY A 211 -11.22 20.71 12.82
N SER A 212 -12.37 20.50 13.46
CA SER A 212 -13.70 20.94 12.97
C SER A 212 -13.94 20.56 11.50
N LEU A 213 -13.57 19.33 11.13
CA LEU A 213 -13.59 18.89 9.74
C LEU A 213 -15.01 18.61 9.24
N PRO A 214 -15.36 18.95 7.98
CA PRO A 214 -16.72 18.86 7.46
C PRO A 214 -17.34 17.46 7.52
N TRP A 215 -16.54 16.42 7.40
CA TRP A 215 -16.98 15.03 7.41
C TRP A 215 -17.38 14.54 8.81
N ILE A 216 -16.87 15.16 9.91
CA ILE A 216 -17.16 14.71 11.28
C ILE A 216 -18.63 14.90 11.65
N SER A 217 -19.26 15.98 11.20
CA SER A 217 -20.68 16.26 11.47
C SER A 217 -21.64 15.28 10.80
N LYS A 218 -21.17 14.51 9.82
CA LYS A 218 -21.91 13.50 9.08
C LYS A 218 -21.73 12.08 9.64
N LEU A 219 -20.89 11.93 10.66
CA LEU A 219 -20.68 10.66 11.36
C LEU A 219 -21.51 10.64 12.63
N ASP A 220 -22.21 9.53 12.89
CA ASP A 220 -22.86 9.30 14.17
C ASP A 220 -21.94 8.46 15.07
N PRO A 221 -21.33 9.07 16.12
CA PRO A 221 -20.44 8.33 17.00
C PRO A 221 -21.13 7.19 17.76
N ALA A 222 -22.46 7.20 17.89
CA ALA A 222 -23.18 6.16 18.61
C ALA A 222 -23.20 4.82 17.85
N THR A 223 -23.10 4.85 16.51
CA THR A 223 -23.13 3.66 15.66
C THR A 223 -21.74 3.02 15.46
N LEU A 224 -20.66 3.71 15.85
CA LEU A 224 -19.30 3.27 15.56
C LEU A 224 -18.71 2.36 16.67
N PRO A 225 -17.81 1.42 16.34
CA PRO A 225 -17.22 0.48 17.28
C PRO A 225 -16.16 1.14 18.17
N LYS A 226 -16.57 2.03 19.05
CA LYS A 226 -15.69 2.75 19.99
C LYS A 226 -15.24 1.90 21.18
N GLY A 227 -15.71 0.67 21.31
CA GLY A 227 -15.44 -0.20 22.45
C GLY A 227 -16.26 0.18 23.70
N SER A 228 -15.71 -0.08 24.88
CA SER A 228 -16.39 0.19 26.17
C SER A 228 -16.32 1.67 26.56
N ASP A 229 -17.13 2.07 27.57
CA ASP A 229 -17.11 3.43 28.15
C ASP A 229 -15.86 3.74 28.98
N ARG A 230 -14.87 2.84 28.98
CA ARG A 230 -13.58 3.07 29.66
C ARG A 230 -12.61 3.77 28.70
N PRO A 231 -11.75 4.66 29.22
CA PRO A 231 -10.68 5.24 28.42
C PRO A 231 -9.79 4.15 27.81
N TRP A 232 -9.44 4.32 26.54
CA TRP A 232 -8.38 3.52 25.93
C TRP A 232 -7.04 4.16 26.25
N VAL A 233 -6.10 3.38 26.79
CA VAL A 233 -4.81 3.89 27.29
C VAL A 233 -3.69 3.07 26.66
N SER A 234 -2.67 3.75 26.13
CA SER A 234 -1.43 3.16 25.66
C SER A 234 -0.23 4.02 25.99
N ARG A 235 0.89 3.40 26.30
CA ARG A 235 2.19 4.06 26.43
C ARG A 235 2.91 4.03 25.07
N SER A 236 3.44 5.18 24.68
CA SER A 236 4.31 5.34 23.51
C SER A 236 5.61 6.02 23.92
N ALA A 237 6.56 6.15 22.99
CA ALA A 237 7.78 6.94 23.22
C ALA A 237 7.47 8.41 23.52
N GLU A 238 6.33 8.93 23.08
CA GLU A 238 5.88 10.32 23.29
C GLU A 238 5.08 10.51 24.60
N GLY A 239 4.89 9.45 25.38
CA GLY A 239 4.16 9.49 26.64
C GLY A 239 2.89 8.63 26.65
N LEU A 240 1.94 9.02 27.49
CA LEU A 240 0.69 8.31 27.70
C LEU A 240 -0.39 8.85 26.77
N LEU A 241 -0.87 8.03 25.86
CA LEU A 241 -2.03 8.34 25.02
C LEU A 241 -3.30 7.84 25.71
N VAL A 242 -4.21 8.75 26.04
CA VAL A 242 -5.49 8.47 26.66
C VAL A 242 -6.61 8.95 25.74
N LEU A 243 -7.43 8.00 25.26
CA LEU A 243 -8.57 8.29 24.38
C LEU A 243 -9.86 8.04 25.16
N LYS A 244 -10.66 9.07 25.33
CA LYS A 244 -11.99 8.97 25.96
C LYS A 244 -12.96 8.18 25.04
N PRO A 245 -14.03 7.57 25.61
CA PRO A 245 -15.05 6.86 24.84
C PRO A 245 -15.80 7.75 23.85
#